data_75c72f45a065fcc3f8d032e1d8b01720
#
_entry.id   75c72f45a065fcc3f8d032e1d8b01720
#
_cell.length_a   1.000
_cell.length_b   1.000
_cell.length_c   1.000
_cell.angle_alpha   90.00
_cell.angle_beta   90.00
_cell.angle_gamma   90.00
#
_symmetry.space_group_name_H-M   'P 1'
#
loop_
_entity.id
_entity.type
_entity.pdbx_description
1 polymer ?
#
loop_
_entity_poly.entity_id
_entity_poly.type
_entity_poly.pdbx_seq_one_letter_code
_entity_poly.pdbx_strand_id
1 'polypeptide(L)'
;FGMGIDKSNVRFVIHYNMPQSMENYYQEAGRAGRDGLPSQCILLFSPQDIVINRFLLDHKENDDLDDEAADLLRARDNQRLQAMANYCQTTGCLRNYILRYFGEEPAEPCGSCGNCDREFEEVDMTAQAKWMINCVAETRGRYGKGVVLNTLRGANMARLRELGAMDY
;
A
#
# COMPACT_ATOMS: atom_id res chain seq x y z
N PHE A 1 12.09 15.25 -9.64
CA PHE A 1 13.28 15.29 -8.77
C PHE A 1 14.33 14.31 -9.31
N GLY A 2 15.04 14.71 -10.39
CA GLY A 2 16.06 13.88 -11.01
C GLY A 2 17.32 13.71 -10.13
N MET A 3 18.20 12.80 -10.55
CA MET A 3 19.52 12.61 -9.94
C MET A 3 20.31 13.94 -9.92
N GLY A 4 21.05 14.21 -8.84
CA GLY A 4 22.00 15.33 -8.76
C GLY A 4 21.53 16.57 -8.00
N ILE A 5 20.37 16.57 -7.35
CA ILE A 5 20.02 17.68 -6.45
C ILE A 5 20.70 17.46 -5.11
N ASP A 6 21.76 18.21 -4.88
CA ASP A 6 22.50 18.26 -3.60
C ASP A 6 22.24 19.58 -2.88
N LYS A 7 20.96 19.83 -2.57
CA LYS A 7 20.53 20.98 -1.79
C LYS A 7 20.26 20.55 -0.35
N SER A 8 21.03 21.08 0.60
CA SER A 8 20.94 20.68 2.01
C SER A 8 19.68 21.19 2.71
N ASN A 9 19.18 22.37 2.31
CA ASN A 9 18.08 23.08 2.99
C ASN A 9 16.69 22.82 2.39
N VAL A 10 16.42 21.62 1.89
CA VAL A 10 15.08 21.23 1.44
C VAL A 10 14.18 21.05 2.68
N ARG A 11 13.10 21.83 2.77
CA ARG A 11 12.19 21.81 3.94
C ARG A 11 11.03 20.85 3.78
N PHE A 12 10.66 20.52 2.56
CA PHE A 12 9.61 19.54 2.30
C PHE A 12 9.88 18.81 0.99
N VAL A 13 9.46 17.54 0.97
CA VAL A 13 9.35 16.71 -0.22
C VAL A 13 7.91 16.24 -0.31
N ILE A 14 7.28 16.48 -1.45
CA ILE A 14 5.89 16.09 -1.70
C ILE A 14 5.87 15.05 -2.83
N HIS A 15 5.40 13.84 -2.49
CA HIS A 15 5.07 12.82 -3.47
C HIS A 15 3.59 12.96 -3.84
N TYR A 16 3.33 13.39 -5.06
CA TYR A 16 1.96 13.55 -5.56
C TYR A 16 1.28 12.20 -5.85
N ASN A 17 2.07 11.20 -6.21
CA ASN A 17 1.64 9.81 -6.41
C ASN A 17 2.51 8.88 -5.55
N MET A 18 1.99 7.68 -5.27
CA MET A 18 2.72 6.65 -4.56
C MET A 18 3.93 6.17 -5.38
N PRO A 19 5.16 6.21 -4.84
CA PRO A 19 6.34 5.59 -5.45
C PRO A 19 6.16 4.08 -5.66
N GLN A 20 6.92 3.50 -6.58
CA GLN A 20 6.83 2.07 -6.88
C GLN A 20 7.40 1.17 -5.79
N SER A 21 8.30 1.70 -4.94
CA SER A 21 8.93 0.94 -3.87
C SER A 21 9.32 1.82 -2.68
N MET A 22 9.59 1.18 -1.55
CA MET A 22 10.11 1.83 -0.34
C MET A 22 11.47 2.45 -0.57
N GLU A 23 12.32 1.84 -1.39
CA GLU A 23 13.65 2.34 -1.74
C GLU A 23 13.55 3.67 -2.51
N ASN A 24 12.67 3.74 -3.50
CA ASN A 24 12.44 4.97 -4.26
C ASN A 24 11.91 6.07 -3.34
N TYR A 25 10.91 5.74 -2.52
CA TYR A 25 10.39 6.68 -1.53
C TYR A 25 11.47 7.20 -0.58
N TYR A 26 12.28 6.31 -0.01
CA TYR A 26 13.33 6.66 0.94
C TYR A 26 14.42 7.54 0.33
N GLN A 27 14.86 7.22 -0.90
CA GLN A 27 15.84 8.05 -1.63
C GLN A 27 15.33 9.47 -1.90
N GLU A 28 14.07 9.61 -2.25
CA GLU A 28 13.46 10.91 -2.55
C GLU A 28 13.14 11.69 -1.28
N ALA A 29 12.54 11.06 -0.28
CA ALA A 29 12.25 11.63 1.02
C ALA A 29 13.53 12.05 1.77
N GLY A 30 14.60 11.25 1.67
CA GLY A 30 15.90 11.51 2.28
C GLY A 30 16.64 12.75 1.74
N ARG A 31 16.07 13.46 0.79
CA ARG A 31 16.58 14.78 0.35
C ARG A 31 16.15 15.90 1.28
N ALA A 32 15.10 15.70 2.07
CA ALA A 32 14.63 16.70 3.02
C ALA A 32 15.52 16.75 4.27
N GLY A 33 15.82 17.96 4.76
CA GLY A 33 16.49 18.19 6.03
C GLY A 33 17.93 17.70 6.16
N ARG A 34 18.70 17.65 5.07
CA ARG A 34 20.11 17.24 5.11
C ARG A 34 21.00 18.13 5.97
N ASP A 35 20.55 19.33 6.27
CA ASP A 35 21.21 20.28 7.19
C ASP A 35 20.85 20.05 8.67
N GLY A 36 20.09 18.99 8.98
CA GLY A 36 19.67 18.65 10.33
C GLY A 36 18.48 19.45 10.87
N LEU A 37 17.92 20.37 10.08
CA LEU A 37 16.75 21.16 10.50
C LEU A 37 15.46 20.41 10.19
N PRO A 38 14.37 20.69 10.95
CA PRO A 38 13.06 20.06 10.73
C PRO A 38 12.59 20.18 9.29
N SER A 39 12.12 19.09 8.73
CA SER A 39 11.60 18.99 7.38
C SER A 39 10.43 18.01 7.32
N GLN A 40 9.59 18.15 6.31
CA GLN A 40 8.40 17.32 6.12
C GLN A 40 8.48 16.52 4.84
N CYS A 41 8.09 15.24 4.92
CA CYS A 41 7.86 14.39 3.77
C CYS A 41 6.37 14.08 3.70
N ILE A 42 5.73 14.53 2.63
CA ILE A 42 4.28 14.39 2.43
C ILE A 42 4.09 13.42 1.27
N LEU A 43 3.26 12.41 1.48
CA LEU A 43 2.88 11.46 0.44
C LEU A 43 1.38 11.49 0.28
N LEU A 44 0.92 11.86 -0.91
CA LEU A 44 -0.48 11.73 -1.30
C LEU A 44 -0.69 10.34 -1.87
N PHE A 45 -1.69 9.63 -1.37
CA PHE A 45 -1.97 8.26 -1.73
C PHE A 45 -3.40 8.08 -2.19
N SER A 46 -3.56 7.37 -3.29
CA SER A 46 -4.84 6.86 -3.77
C SER A 46 -4.73 5.35 -4.05
N PRO A 47 -5.75 4.54 -3.77
CA PRO A 47 -5.76 3.13 -4.19
C PRO A 47 -5.55 2.93 -5.70
N GLN A 48 -5.86 3.94 -6.51
CA GLN A 48 -5.59 3.94 -7.95
C GLN A 48 -4.09 3.90 -8.28
N ASP A 49 -3.25 4.46 -7.41
CA ASP A 49 -1.79 4.44 -7.61
C ASP A 49 -1.24 3.01 -7.64
N ILE A 50 -1.82 2.10 -6.83
CA ILE A 50 -1.44 0.68 -6.84
C ILE A 50 -1.75 0.04 -8.20
N VAL A 51 -2.92 0.35 -8.76
CA VAL A 51 -3.35 -0.18 -10.06
C VAL A 51 -2.44 0.32 -11.18
N ILE A 52 -2.14 1.63 -11.17
CA ILE A 52 -1.26 2.26 -12.16
C ILE A 52 0.16 1.70 -12.07
N ASN A 53 0.72 1.62 -10.87
CA ASN A 53 2.07 1.10 -10.68
C ASN A 53 2.18 -0.37 -11.07
N ARG A 54 1.17 -1.19 -10.76
CA ARG A 54 1.13 -2.59 -11.20
C ARG A 54 1.09 -2.71 -12.71
N PHE A 55 0.23 -1.91 -13.36
CA PHE A 55 0.17 -1.86 -14.80
C PHE A 55 1.53 -1.51 -15.44
N LEU A 56 2.24 -0.52 -14.88
CA LEU A 56 3.57 -0.13 -15.35
C LEU A 56 4.61 -1.24 -15.17
N LEU A 57 4.55 -1.99 -14.06
CA LEU A 57 5.44 -3.13 -13.82
C LEU A 57 5.16 -4.29 -14.78
N ASP A 58 3.89 -4.58 -15.06
CA ASP A 58 3.49 -5.67 -15.95
C ASP A 58 3.85 -5.39 -17.43
N HIS A 59 3.95 -4.11 -17.80
CA HIS A 59 4.29 -3.67 -19.17
C HIS A 59 5.74 -3.19 -19.30
N LYS A 60 6.58 -3.46 -18.30
CA LYS A 60 8.00 -3.17 -18.36
C LYS A 60 8.67 -4.17 -19.31
N GLU A 61 9.17 -3.67 -20.44
CA GLU A 61 9.96 -4.47 -21.38
C GLU A 61 11.27 -4.91 -20.70
N ASN A 62 11.56 -6.20 -20.75
CA ASN A 62 12.77 -6.82 -20.21
C ASN A 62 13.41 -7.67 -21.31
N ASP A 63 13.60 -7.06 -22.49
CA ASP A 63 14.05 -7.75 -23.73
C ASP A 63 15.38 -8.49 -23.61
N ASP A 64 16.20 -8.12 -22.62
CA ASP A 64 17.53 -8.71 -22.38
C ASP A 64 17.53 -9.89 -21.39
N LEU A 65 16.37 -10.26 -20.82
CA LEU A 65 16.26 -11.32 -19.81
C LEU A 65 15.58 -12.56 -20.41
N ASP A 66 16.01 -13.74 -19.95
CA ASP A 66 15.25 -14.97 -20.17
C ASP A 66 13.93 -14.95 -19.37
N ASP A 67 13.00 -15.83 -19.74
CA ASP A 67 11.64 -15.85 -19.15
C ASP A 67 11.67 -16.10 -17.66
N GLU A 68 12.57 -16.96 -17.15
CA GLU A 68 12.69 -17.28 -15.71
C GLU A 68 13.21 -16.09 -14.91
N ALA A 69 14.23 -15.40 -15.40
CA ALA A 69 14.76 -14.19 -14.76
C ALA A 69 13.74 -13.03 -14.80
N ALA A 70 12.99 -12.90 -15.90
CA ALA A 70 11.94 -11.90 -16.03
C ALA A 70 10.81 -12.13 -15.02
N ASP A 71 10.38 -13.37 -14.80
CA ASP A 71 9.34 -13.73 -13.84
C ASP A 71 9.82 -13.51 -12.39
N LEU A 72 11.05 -13.84 -12.09
CA LEU A 72 11.64 -13.59 -10.77
C LEU A 72 11.73 -12.08 -10.47
N LEU A 73 12.11 -11.28 -11.46
CA LEU A 73 12.18 -9.83 -11.34
C LEU A 73 10.78 -9.24 -11.11
N ARG A 74 9.77 -9.67 -11.87
CA ARG A 74 8.37 -9.25 -11.69
C ARG A 74 7.84 -9.60 -10.30
N ALA A 75 8.11 -10.82 -9.82
CA ALA A 75 7.72 -11.23 -8.47
C ALA A 75 8.31 -10.31 -7.41
N ARG A 76 9.60 -9.99 -7.53
CA ARG A 76 10.30 -9.08 -6.61
C ARG A 76 9.77 -7.65 -6.68
N ASP A 77 9.53 -7.12 -7.88
CA ASP A 77 8.98 -5.77 -8.05
C ASP A 77 7.55 -5.67 -7.50
N ASN A 78 6.73 -6.71 -7.67
CA ASN A 78 5.40 -6.79 -7.05
C ASN A 78 5.47 -6.85 -5.51
N GLN A 79 6.43 -7.56 -4.92
CA GLN A 79 6.64 -7.57 -3.47
C GLN A 79 7.01 -6.17 -2.94
N ARG A 80 7.88 -5.45 -3.65
CA ARG A 80 8.27 -4.06 -3.31
C ARG A 80 7.09 -3.10 -3.42
N LEU A 81 6.30 -3.22 -4.48
CA LEU A 81 5.09 -2.43 -4.64
C LEU A 81 4.09 -2.70 -3.51
N GLN A 82 3.91 -3.96 -3.13
CA GLN A 82 3.03 -4.33 -2.02
C GLN A 82 3.52 -3.76 -0.68
N ALA A 83 4.82 -3.78 -0.41
CA ALA A 83 5.39 -3.18 0.79
C ALA A 83 5.14 -1.66 0.84
N MET A 84 5.29 -0.96 -0.30
CA MET A 84 4.98 0.47 -0.40
C MET A 84 3.49 0.75 -0.20
N ALA A 85 2.61 -0.07 -0.78
CA ALA A 85 1.16 0.04 -0.58
C ALA A 85 0.77 -0.18 0.89
N ASN A 86 1.39 -1.14 1.56
CA ASN A 86 1.18 -1.39 2.99
C ASN A 86 1.66 -0.21 3.85
N TYR A 87 2.80 0.41 3.49
CA TYR A 87 3.27 1.63 4.13
C TYR A 87 2.26 2.76 4.05
N CYS A 88 1.66 2.97 2.88
CA CYS A 88 0.64 4.01 2.67
C CYS A 88 -0.64 3.78 3.48
N GLN A 89 -0.93 2.54 3.85
CA GLN A 89 -2.17 2.14 4.52
C GLN A 89 -1.98 1.81 6.01
N THR A 90 -0.75 1.81 6.50
CA THR A 90 -0.50 1.50 7.91
C THR A 90 -1.04 2.59 8.84
N THR A 91 -1.61 2.19 9.97
CA THR A 91 -1.94 3.06 11.10
C THR A 91 -0.82 3.12 12.15
N GLY A 92 0.16 2.25 12.03
CA GLY A 92 1.34 2.23 12.90
C GLY A 92 2.33 3.37 12.60
N CYS A 93 3.37 3.48 13.42
CA CYS A 93 4.41 4.49 13.24
C CYS A 93 5.09 4.38 11.86
N LEU A 94 5.00 5.43 11.05
CA LEU A 94 5.55 5.46 9.69
C LEU A 94 7.07 5.29 9.69
N ARG A 95 7.77 5.93 10.63
CA ARG A 95 9.22 5.80 10.74
C ARG A 95 9.63 4.37 11.09
N ASN A 96 8.94 3.74 12.03
CA ASN A 96 9.22 2.36 12.40
C ASN A 96 8.95 1.39 11.26
N TYR A 97 7.96 1.67 10.43
CA TYR A 97 7.71 0.86 9.23
C TYR A 97 8.91 0.90 8.27
N ILE A 98 9.46 2.10 8.01
CA ILE A 98 10.65 2.29 7.18
C ILE A 98 11.85 1.54 7.78
N LEU A 99 12.13 1.72 9.07
CA LEU A 99 13.26 1.09 9.75
C LEU A 99 13.18 -0.43 9.68
N ARG A 100 12.00 -1.01 9.96
CA ARG A 100 11.78 -2.46 9.85
C ARG A 100 11.93 -2.98 8.43
N TYR A 101 11.48 -2.22 7.45
CA TYR A 101 11.65 -2.60 6.05
C TYR A 101 13.13 -2.74 5.66
N PHE A 102 14.00 -1.89 6.22
CA PHE A 102 15.44 -1.93 6.00
C PHE A 102 16.21 -2.80 7.01
N GLY A 103 15.50 -3.58 7.84
CA GLY A 103 16.09 -4.58 8.73
C GLY A 103 16.47 -4.07 10.12
N GLU A 104 16.01 -2.87 10.50
CA GLU A 104 16.19 -2.36 11.85
C GLU A 104 14.98 -2.72 12.74
N GLU A 105 15.21 -2.87 14.05
CA GLU A 105 14.15 -3.16 15.03
C GLU A 105 13.98 -1.99 16.00
N PRO A 106 13.16 -0.99 15.65
CA PRO A 106 12.88 0.13 16.55
C PRO A 106 12.05 -0.34 17.75
N ALA A 107 12.48 0.04 18.97
CA ALA A 107 11.80 -0.35 20.20
C ALA A 107 10.49 0.42 20.41
N GLU A 108 10.48 1.74 20.12
CA GLU A 108 9.36 2.63 20.43
C GLU A 108 8.89 3.42 19.18
N PRO A 109 7.62 3.85 19.14
CA PRO A 109 7.13 4.78 18.12
C PRO A 109 7.93 6.09 18.12
N CYS A 110 8.08 6.72 16.96
CA CYS A 110 8.93 7.92 16.84
C CYS A 110 8.34 9.19 17.46
N GLY A 111 7.04 9.23 17.79
CA GLY A 111 6.35 10.37 18.39
C GLY A 111 6.32 11.65 17.54
N SER A 112 6.66 11.58 16.24
CA SER A 112 6.78 12.76 15.38
C SER A 112 6.36 12.54 13.93
N CYS A 113 5.79 11.38 13.60
CA CYS A 113 5.23 11.16 12.28
C CYS A 113 3.71 11.37 12.28
N GLY A 114 3.14 11.57 11.10
CA GLY A 114 1.71 11.86 10.99
C GLY A 114 0.78 10.81 11.61
N ASN A 115 1.21 9.55 11.74
CA ASN A 115 0.44 8.52 12.43
C ASN A 115 0.63 8.56 13.94
N CYS A 116 1.80 8.96 14.44
CA CYS A 116 2.01 9.16 15.89
C CYS A 116 1.28 10.39 16.41
N ASP A 117 1.11 11.41 15.56
CA ASP A 117 0.42 12.66 15.92
C ASP A 117 -1.11 12.57 15.79
N ARG A 118 -1.63 11.46 15.23
CA ARG A 118 -3.07 11.22 15.04
C ARG A 118 -3.63 10.31 16.11
N GLU A 119 -4.80 10.65 16.58
CA GLU A 119 -5.67 9.71 17.28
C GLU A 119 -6.47 8.91 16.23
N PHE A 120 -6.37 7.59 16.29
CA PHE A 120 -7.20 6.70 15.48
C PHE A 120 -8.37 6.21 16.33
N GLU A 121 -9.57 6.32 15.80
CA GLU A 121 -10.73 5.70 16.40
C GLU A 121 -10.73 4.19 16.09
N GLU A 122 -10.65 3.37 17.14
CA GLU A 122 -10.79 1.93 16.99
C GLU A 122 -12.26 1.55 16.92
N VAL A 123 -12.66 0.92 15.84
CA VAL A 123 -14.02 0.42 15.64
C VAL A 123 -14.01 -1.10 15.71
N ASP A 124 -14.82 -1.68 16.61
CA ASP A 124 -14.99 -3.13 16.67
C ASP A 124 -15.77 -3.63 15.44
N MET A 125 -15.07 -4.28 14.53
CA MET A 125 -15.60 -4.87 13.30
C MET A 125 -15.76 -6.40 13.41
N THR A 126 -15.71 -6.96 14.62
CA THR A 126 -15.73 -8.42 14.84
C THR A 126 -16.98 -9.08 14.25
N ALA A 127 -18.15 -8.47 14.40
CA ALA A 127 -19.40 -9.01 13.86
C ALA A 127 -19.36 -9.03 12.31
N GLN A 128 -18.96 -7.91 11.70
CA GLN A 128 -18.86 -7.78 10.26
C GLN A 128 -17.82 -8.74 9.67
N ALA A 129 -16.67 -8.90 10.35
CA ALA A 129 -15.65 -9.86 9.96
C ALA A 129 -16.18 -11.30 9.99
N LYS A 130 -16.93 -11.69 11.03
CA LYS A 130 -17.58 -13.00 11.11
C LYS A 130 -18.57 -13.23 9.99
N TRP A 131 -19.41 -12.26 9.66
CA TRP A 131 -20.35 -12.36 8.53
C TRP A 131 -19.61 -12.54 7.20
N MET A 132 -18.52 -11.81 7.01
CA MET A 132 -17.71 -11.93 5.79
C MET A 132 -17.07 -13.31 5.68
N ILE A 133 -16.48 -13.82 6.77
CA ILE A 133 -15.87 -15.15 6.80
C ILE A 133 -16.91 -16.24 6.54
N ASN A 134 -18.09 -16.17 7.17
CA ASN A 134 -19.17 -17.12 6.96
C ASN A 134 -19.66 -17.09 5.51
N CYS A 135 -19.89 -15.91 4.94
CA CYS A 135 -20.31 -15.78 3.54
C CYS A 135 -19.26 -16.39 2.58
N VAL A 136 -17.97 -16.16 2.82
CA VAL A 136 -16.91 -16.79 2.03
C VAL A 136 -16.89 -18.30 2.19
N ALA A 137 -17.10 -18.82 3.39
CA ALA A 137 -17.15 -20.25 3.68
C ALA A 137 -18.36 -20.93 3.01
N GLU A 138 -19.56 -20.35 3.14
CA GLU A 138 -20.80 -20.86 2.52
C GLU A 138 -20.71 -20.87 1.00
N THR A 139 -20.13 -19.81 0.42
CA THR A 139 -19.90 -19.68 -1.02
C THR A 139 -18.69 -20.49 -1.51
N ARG A 140 -17.97 -21.17 -0.62
CA ARG A 140 -16.75 -21.95 -0.91
C ARG A 140 -15.69 -21.16 -1.68
N GLY A 141 -15.57 -19.85 -1.39
CA GLY A 141 -14.62 -18.96 -2.04
C GLY A 141 -14.85 -18.71 -3.54
N ARG A 142 -16.04 -19.04 -4.07
CA ARG A 142 -16.35 -18.89 -5.51
C ARG A 142 -16.33 -17.44 -6.00
N TYR A 143 -16.62 -16.50 -5.12
CA TYR A 143 -16.87 -15.10 -5.50
C TYR A 143 -15.76 -14.18 -5.01
N GLY A 144 -15.43 -13.20 -5.84
CA GLY A 144 -14.51 -12.14 -5.43
C GLY A 144 -15.14 -11.16 -4.43
N LYS A 145 -14.29 -10.36 -3.79
CA LYS A 145 -14.69 -9.43 -2.70
C LYS A 145 -15.92 -8.55 -3.01
N GLY A 146 -16.05 -8.09 -4.26
CA GLY A 146 -17.18 -7.22 -4.66
C GLY A 146 -18.53 -7.94 -4.58
N VAL A 147 -18.59 -9.20 -4.96
CA VAL A 147 -19.80 -10.01 -4.86
C VAL A 147 -20.13 -10.28 -3.39
N VAL A 148 -19.14 -10.73 -2.59
CA VAL A 148 -19.31 -10.98 -1.15
C VAL A 148 -19.83 -9.75 -0.41
N LEU A 149 -19.23 -8.58 -0.64
CA LEU A 149 -19.65 -7.33 -0.01
C LEU A 149 -21.07 -6.92 -0.41
N ASN A 150 -21.43 -7.07 -1.68
CA ASN A 150 -22.77 -6.72 -2.16
C ASN A 150 -23.83 -7.71 -1.65
N THR A 151 -23.50 -8.99 -1.55
CA THR A 151 -24.37 -10.02 -0.92
C THR A 151 -24.64 -9.65 0.54
N LEU A 152 -23.61 -9.37 1.32
CA LEU A 152 -23.75 -9.01 2.74
C LEU A 152 -24.49 -7.67 2.97
N ARG A 153 -24.48 -6.78 1.98
CA ARG A 153 -25.28 -5.54 2.01
C ARG A 153 -26.73 -5.73 1.58
N GLY A 154 -27.10 -6.93 1.17
CA GLY A 154 -28.43 -7.18 0.59
C GLY A 154 -28.66 -6.43 -0.72
N ALA A 155 -27.61 -6.17 -1.49
CA ALA A 155 -27.73 -5.39 -2.72
C ALA A 155 -28.50 -6.19 -3.79
N ASN A 156 -29.61 -5.63 -4.28
CA ASN A 156 -30.43 -6.24 -5.32
C ASN A 156 -29.89 -5.91 -6.72
N MET A 157 -28.79 -6.55 -7.12
CA MET A 157 -28.14 -6.36 -8.40
C MET A 157 -28.40 -7.54 -9.35
N ALA A 158 -28.61 -7.26 -10.64
CA ALA A 158 -28.82 -8.29 -11.67
C ALA A 158 -27.71 -9.36 -11.63
N ARG A 159 -26.45 -8.94 -11.48
CA ARG A 159 -25.29 -9.83 -11.40
C ARG A 159 -25.32 -10.80 -10.20
N LEU A 160 -25.86 -10.37 -9.05
CA LEU A 160 -25.98 -11.26 -7.88
C LEU A 160 -27.04 -12.35 -8.10
N ARG A 161 -28.15 -12.00 -8.80
CA ARG A 161 -29.19 -12.96 -9.19
C ARG A 161 -28.67 -13.96 -10.19
N GLU A 162 -27.95 -13.53 -11.22
CA GLU A 162 -27.34 -14.41 -12.24
C GLU A 162 -26.35 -15.39 -11.64
N LEU A 163 -25.62 -14.97 -10.58
CA LEU A 163 -24.64 -15.79 -9.88
C LEU A 163 -25.25 -16.66 -8.79
N GLY A 164 -26.56 -16.55 -8.48
CA GLY A 164 -27.20 -17.22 -7.35
C GLY A 164 -26.63 -16.78 -5.98
N ALA A 165 -26.03 -15.58 -5.93
CA ALA A 165 -25.39 -15.07 -4.72
C ALA A 165 -26.36 -14.36 -3.77
N MET A 166 -27.64 -14.33 -4.09
CA MET A 166 -28.71 -13.79 -3.24
C MET A 166 -29.30 -14.80 -2.28
N ASP A 167 -28.92 -16.07 -2.41
CA ASP A 167 -29.43 -17.17 -1.59
C ASP A 167 -28.56 -17.42 -0.33
N TYR A 168 -27.55 -16.60 -0.11
CA TYR A 168 -26.59 -16.68 1.00
C TYR A 168 -26.78 -15.57 2.02
#